data_bd8125b4093857219aaa163391167643
#
_entry.id   bd8125b4093857219aaa163391167643
#
_cell.length_a   1.000
_cell.length_b   1.000
_cell.length_c   1.000
_cell.angle_alpha   90.00
_cell.angle_beta   90.00
_cell.angle_gamma   90.00
#
_symmetry.space_group_name_H-M   'P 1'
#
loop_
_entity.id
_entity.type
_entity.pdbx_description
1 polymer ?
#
loop_
_entity_poly.entity_id
_entity_poly.type
_entity_poly.pdbx_seq_one_letter_code
_entity_poly.pdbx_strand_id
1 'polypeptide(L)'
;MTIRQLHRGAIGLLLALLTTPLLWAQAPKESKDDLEFGIKAGLNVGATTPLPKPKAIDKIYTWNPHMNIAIKGWLSYHLPDTKGWHLDTGLEMERKGMYVCTHATDMRINMGDGQEAAWGLFTGNNSTEFINYYLTLPMLVAYHTNSDKFRMQVGFYLSYLMQQSLKVTLDGDGTLNGEAIAPGHLVDYDLSDHFNKLDMGVRIGFDYFFHQRLGVTAQLNMSFEPALDRSFTMMPFPLYNIYAFAGFAYRI
;
A
#
# COMPACT_ATOMS: atom_id res chain seq x y z
N MET A 1 5.23 12.11 27.45
CA MET A 1 6.22 11.27 26.75
C MET A 1 6.47 11.91 25.40
N THR A 2 7.62 12.54 25.19
CA THR A 2 7.88 13.42 24.05
C THR A 2 8.13 12.61 22.77
N ILE A 3 7.65 13.10 21.63
CA ILE A 3 7.79 12.50 20.27
C ILE A 3 9.25 12.09 19.96
N ARG A 4 10.25 12.78 20.50
CA ARG A 4 11.69 12.44 20.42
C ARG A 4 12.06 11.09 21.07
N GLN A 5 11.34 10.65 22.08
CA GLN A 5 11.63 9.36 22.74
C GLN A 5 11.06 8.19 21.96
N LEU A 6 9.92 8.36 21.25
CA LEU A 6 9.37 7.34 20.36
C LEU A 6 10.28 7.08 19.15
N HIS A 7 10.87 8.12 18.55
CA HIS A 7 11.80 7.96 17.42
C HIS A 7 13.09 7.21 17.80
N ARG A 8 13.59 7.43 19.00
CA ARG A 8 14.79 6.71 19.48
C ARG A 8 14.52 5.25 19.79
N GLY A 9 13.33 4.94 20.30
CA GLY A 9 12.89 3.55 20.52
C GLY A 9 12.67 2.77 19.22
N ALA A 10 12.05 3.39 18.22
CA ALA A 10 11.80 2.78 16.91
C ALA A 10 13.11 2.52 16.14
N ILE A 11 14.07 3.44 16.18
CA ILE A 11 15.39 3.27 15.54
C ILE A 11 16.18 2.16 16.25
N GLY A 12 16.12 2.08 17.57
CA GLY A 12 16.79 1.01 18.35
C GLY A 12 16.20 -0.38 18.04
N LEU A 13 14.87 -0.49 17.87
CA LEU A 13 14.20 -1.74 17.52
C LEU A 13 14.54 -2.15 16.07
N LEU A 14 14.60 -1.19 15.15
CA LEU A 14 14.99 -1.42 13.76
C LEU A 14 16.44 -1.89 13.62
N LEU A 15 17.37 -1.28 14.39
CA LEU A 15 18.77 -1.70 14.45
C LEU A 15 18.92 -3.09 15.07
N ALA A 16 18.16 -3.45 16.10
CA ALA A 16 18.16 -4.77 16.70
C ALA A 16 17.66 -5.85 15.73
N LEU A 17 16.62 -5.55 14.93
CA LEU A 17 16.10 -6.43 13.89
C LEU A 17 17.07 -6.61 12.70
N LEU A 18 17.90 -5.62 12.40
CA LEU A 18 18.91 -5.70 11.35
C LEU A 18 20.19 -6.44 11.77
N THR A 19 20.49 -6.50 13.07
CA THR A 19 21.69 -7.20 13.58
C THR A 19 21.44 -8.68 13.88
N THR A 20 20.21 -9.12 14.09
CA THR A 20 19.88 -10.52 14.35
C THR A 20 20.25 -11.49 13.22
N PRO A 21 20.09 -11.17 11.91
CA PRO A 21 20.51 -12.10 10.85
C PRO A 21 22.03 -12.30 10.77
N LEU A 22 22.83 -11.35 11.23
CA LEU A 22 24.30 -11.48 11.26
C LEU A 22 24.81 -12.45 12.33
N LEU A 23 24.07 -12.61 13.43
CA LEU A 23 24.40 -13.58 14.51
C LEU A 23 23.98 -15.01 14.15
N TRP A 24 22.97 -15.19 13.29
CA TRP A 24 22.51 -16.51 12.84
C TRP A 24 23.37 -17.10 11.70
N ALA A 25 24.16 -16.26 11.01
CA ALA A 25 25.08 -16.70 9.98
C ALA A 25 26.24 -17.57 10.51
N GLN A 26 26.37 -17.71 11.84
CA GLN A 26 27.42 -18.51 12.51
C GLN A 26 26.89 -19.78 13.21
N ALA A 27 25.62 -20.14 13.02
CA ALA A 27 25.06 -21.37 13.58
C ALA A 27 25.59 -22.62 12.85
N PRO A 28 25.84 -23.74 13.56
CA PRO A 28 26.41 -24.94 12.96
C PRO A 28 25.45 -25.53 11.91
N LYS A 29 26.01 -25.93 10.80
CA LYS A 29 25.37 -26.50 9.62
C LYS A 29 24.99 -27.97 9.87
N GLU A 30 23.91 -28.20 10.65
CA GLU A 30 23.28 -29.51 10.78
C GLU A 30 21.79 -29.40 11.08
N SER A 31 21.03 -29.14 10.04
CA SER A 31 19.66 -29.62 9.72
C SER A 31 19.31 -29.03 8.36
N LYS A 32 18.54 -29.74 7.54
CA LYS A 32 17.89 -29.14 6.37
C LYS A 32 17.23 -27.87 6.85
N ASP A 33 17.66 -26.73 6.34
CA ASP A 33 17.26 -25.42 6.83
C ASP A 33 15.73 -25.29 6.72
N ASP A 34 15.03 -25.48 7.86
CA ASP A 34 13.60 -25.24 7.98
C ASP A 34 13.26 -23.75 7.75
N LEU A 35 14.30 -22.94 7.59
CA LEU A 35 14.19 -21.50 7.47
C LEU A 35 14.91 -21.01 6.20
N GLU A 36 14.15 -20.39 5.33
CA GLU A 36 14.66 -19.71 4.14
C GLU A 36 14.44 -18.21 4.25
N PHE A 37 15.33 -17.43 3.67
CA PHE A 37 15.19 -15.98 3.60
C PHE A 37 15.73 -15.41 2.29
N GLY A 38 15.29 -14.21 1.97
CA GLY A 38 15.71 -13.53 0.77
C GLY A 38 15.14 -12.13 0.64
N ILE A 39 15.33 -11.57 -0.53
CA ILE A 39 14.86 -10.22 -0.86
C ILE A 39 14.06 -10.24 -2.16
N LYS A 40 13.10 -9.33 -2.25
CA LYS A 40 12.36 -9.04 -3.48
C LYS A 40 12.47 -7.55 -3.76
N ALA A 41 12.61 -7.19 -5.03
CA ALA A 41 12.59 -5.80 -5.46
C ALA A 41 11.78 -5.67 -6.74
N GLY A 42 10.98 -4.63 -6.84
CA GLY A 42 10.09 -4.43 -7.98
C GLY A 42 9.23 -3.19 -7.85
N LEU A 43 8.11 -3.21 -8.56
CA LEU A 43 7.19 -2.09 -8.66
C LEU A 43 5.80 -2.49 -8.18
N ASN A 44 5.16 -1.58 -7.45
CA ASN A 44 3.74 -1.62 -7.16
C ASN A 44 2.98 -0.84 -8.25
N VAL A 45 1.93 -1.44 -8.79
CA VAL A 45 1.01 -0.82 -9.73
C VAL A 45 -0.40 -1.00 -9.19
N GLY A 46 -1.14 0.09 -9.05
CA GLY A 46 -2.47 -0.01 -8.47
C GLY A 46 -3.09 1.35 -8.18
N ALA A 47 -4.08 1.35 -7.33
CA ALA A 47 -4.84 2.54 -6.99
C ALA A 47 -5.29 2.53 -5.53
N THR A 48 -5.41 3.75 -4.97
CA THR A 48 -6.22 4.02 -3.79
C THR A 48 -7.56 4.55 -4.30
N THR A 49 -8.58 3.71 -4.26
CA THR A 49 -9.83 3.91 -5.01
C THR A 49 -11.07 3.62 -4.18
N PRO A 50 -12.19 4.30 -4.44
CA PRO A 50 -13.46 3.95 -3.81
C PRO A 50 -13.98 2.59 -4.32
N LEU A 51 -14.53 1.80 -3.39
CA LEU A 51 -15.23 0.56 -3.71
C LEU A 51 -16.59 0.52 -3.01
N PRO A 52 -17.68 0.44 -3.77
CA PRO A 52 -17.81 0.53 -5.23
C PRO A 52 -17.51 1.93 -5.77
N LYS A 53 -17.25 2.06 -7.08
CA LYS A 53 -17.07 3.36 -7.74
C LYS A 53 -18.33 4.22 -7.53
N PRO A 54 -18.23 5.45 -7.01
CA PRO A 54 -19.35 6.36 -6.87
C PRO A 54 -20.00 6.70 -8.20
N LYS A 55 -21.33 6.81 -8.23
CA LYS A 55 -22.05 7.18 -9.45
C LYS A 55 -21.72 8.61 -9.91
N ALA A 56 -21.39 9.48 -8.98
CA ALA A 56 -20.99 10.86 -9.26
C ALA A 56 -19.67 10.99 -10.06
N ILE A 57 -18.84 9.95 -10.08
CA ILE A 57 -17.64 9.91 -10.93
C ILE A 57 -18.03 9.33 -12.28
N ASP A 58 -18.29 10.19 -13.26
CA ASP A 58 -18.77 9.79 -14.58
C ASP A 58 -17.64 9.24 -15.44
N LYS A 59 -16.50 9.93 -15.45
CA LYS A 59 -15.42 9.63 -16.37
C LYS A 59 -14.05 9.71 -15.69
N ILE A 60 -13.17 8.80 -16.04
CA ILE A 60 -11.75 8.83 -15.71
C ILE A 60 -11.01 9.19 -17.00
N TYR A 61 -10.37 10.36 -17.02
CA TYR A 61 -9.62 10.83 -18.18
C TYR A 61 -8.20 10.28 -18.19
N THR A 62 -7.57 10.27 -17.02
CA THR A 62 -6.19 9.83 -16.87
C THR A 62 -6.06 9.04 -15.57
N TRP A 63 -5.36 7.92 -15.64
CA TRP A 63 -4.86 7.20 -14.51
C TRP A 63 -3.40 6.87 -14.75
N ASN A 64 -2.53 7.34 -13.87
CA ASN A 64 -1.10 7.13 -13.92
C ASN A 64 -0.64 6.54 -12.58
N PRO A 65 -0.36 5.24 -12.52
CA PRO A 65 0.26 4.64 -11.36
C PRO A 65 1.72 5.04 -11.33
N HIS A 66 2.10 5.96 -10.50
CA HIS A 66 3.49 6.39 -10.35
C HIS A 66 4.47 5.21 -10.32
N MET A 67 5.75 5.46 -10.58
CA MET A 67 6.79 4.45 -10.41
C MET A 67 6.96 4.16 -8.91
N ASN A 68 6.20 3.19 -8.41
CA ASN A 68 6.14 2.84 -6.98
C ASN A 68 7.10 1.70 -6.68
N ILE A 69 8.33 2.04 -6.33
CA ILE A 69 9.36 1.06 -5.96
C ILE A 69 8.99 0.41 -4.63
N ALA A 70 9.21 -0.91 -4.54
CA ALA A 70 9.12 -1.66 -3.30
C ALA A 70 10.32 -2.60 -3.14
N ILE A 71 10.82 -2.67 -1.91
CA ILE A 71 11.89 -3.58 -1.47
C ILE A 71 11.34 -4.37 -0.30
N LYS A 72 11.46 -5.71 -0.38
CA LYS A 72 10.83 -6.65 0.53
C LYS A 72 11.86 -7.67 0.99
N GLY A 73 12.12 -7.73 2.30
CA GLY A 73 12.79 -8.84 2.93
C GLY A 73 11.76 -9.91 3.29
N TRP A 74 12.01 -11.17 2.99
CA TRP A 74 11.12 -12.26 3.34
C TRP A 74 11.84 -13.37 4.11
N LEU A 75 11.09 -14.02 4.98
CA LEU A 75 11.48 -15.16 5.79
C LEU A 75 10.39 -16.22 5.64
N SER A 76 10.79 -17.46 5.37
CA SER A 76 9.90 -18.60 5.18
C SER A 76 10.31 -19.73 6.11
N TYR A 77 9.39 -20.18 6.96
CA TYR A 77 9.58 -21.29 7.87
C TYR A 77 8.83 -22.53 7.39
N HIS A 78 9.54 -23.61 7.11
CA HIS A 78 8.93 -24.89 6.76
C HIS A 78 8.17 -25.49 7.94
N LEU A 79 6.90 -25.86 7.73
CA LEU A 79 6.11 -26.51 8.76
C LEU A 79 6.51 -28.00 8.87
N PRO A 80 6.99 -28.44 10.06
CA PRO A 80 7.37 -29.84 10.27
C PRO A 80 6.23 -30.80 9.91
N ASP A 81 6.60 -31.98 9.40
CA ASP A 81 5.66 -33.05 9.02
C ASP A 81 4.69 -32.69 7.89
N THR A 82 4.92 -31.57 7.17
CA THR A 82 4.09 -31.16 6.03
C THR A 82 4.88 -31.26 4.72
N LYS A 83 4.16 -31.52 3.62
CA LYS A 83 4.76 -31.51 2.29
C LYS A 83 4.60 -30.13 1.63
N GLY A 84 5.65 -29.31 1.75
CA GLY A 84 5.71 -28.03 1.05
C GLY A 84 4.92 -26.88 1.66
N TRP A 85 4.38 -27.01 2.89
CA TRP A 85 3.74 -25.91 3.57
C TRP A 85 4.72 -25.10 4.42
N HIS A 86 4.61 -23.78 4.30
CA HIS A 86 5.47 -22.83 4.99
C HIS A 86 4.66 -21.71 5.61
N LEU A 87 5.23 -21.06 6.62
CA LEU A 87 4.79 -19.78 7.14
C LEU A 87 5.76 -18.71 6.65
N ASP A 88 5.25 -17.77 5.91
CA ASP A 88 6.03 -16.67 5.36
C ASP A 88 5.72 -15.37 6.10
N THR A 89 6.79 -14.65 6.44
CA THR A 89 6.72 -13.30 6.99
C THR A 89 7.87 -12.47 6.43
N GLY A 90 8.01 -11.23 6.88
CA GLY A 90 9.10 -10.38 6.43
C GLY A 90 8.92 -8.93 6.82
N LEU A 91 9.75 -8.09 6.25
CA LEU A 91 9.63 -6.65 6.40
C LEU A 91 9.79 -5.99 5.03
N GLU A 92 8.85 -5.13 4.68
CA GLU A 92 8.77 -4.56 3.35
C GLU A 92 8.66 -3.03 3.43
N MET A 93 9.42 -2.35 2.60
CA MET A 93 9.27 -0.91 2.34
C MET A 93 8.60 -0.73 0.99
N GLU A 94 7.42 -0.12 1.00
CA GLU A 94 6.59 0.02 -0.19
C GLU A 94 6.21 1.47 -0.43
N ARG A 95 6.37 1.94 -1.67
CA ARG A 95 5.68 3.13 -2.14
C ARG A 95 4.37 2.71 -2.80
N LYS A 96 3.27 3.41 -2.46
CA LYS A 96 1.97 3.31 -3.13
C LYS A 96 1.57 4.71 -3.56
N GLY A 97 1.30 4.90 -4.83
CA GLY A 97 0.95 6.22 -5.33
C GLY A 97 0.30 6.15 -6.70
N MET A 98 -0.49 7.17 -7.01
CA MET A 98 -1.10 7.36 -8.31
C MET A 98 -1.47 8.83 -8.52
N TYR A 99 -1.62 9.19 -9.78
CA TYR A 99 -2.30 10.39 -10.22
C TYR A 99 -3.53 9.99 -11.02
N VAL A 100 -4.66 10.60 -10.72
CA VAL A 100 -5.91 10.37 -11.44
C VAL A 100 -6.60 11.69 -11.73
N CYS A 101 -7.07 11.85 -12.97
CA CYS A 101 -7.92 12.95 -13.36
C CYS A 101 -9.30 12.39 -13.71
N THR A 102 -10.34 12.93 -13.08
CA THR A 102 -11.72 12.48 -13.25
C THR A 102 -12.67 13.64 -13.51
N HIS A 103 -13.80 13.34 -14.12
CA HIS A 103 -14.94 14.24 -14.17
C HIS A 103 -16.00 13.74 -13.20
N ALA A 104 -16.51 14.65 -12.39
CA ALA A 104 -17.59 14.39 -11.46
C ALA A 104 -18.79 15.26 -11.77
N THR A 105 -19.99 14.70 -11.65
CA THR A 105 -21.26 15.40 -11.77
C THR A 105 -22.03 15.28 -10.46
N ASP A 106 -22.45 16.43 -9.92
CA ASP A 106 -23.20 16.53 -8.67
C ASP A 106 -22.57 15.76 -7.50
N MET A 107 -21.24 15.76 -7.46
CA MET A 107 -20.48 15.12 -6.40
C MET A 107 -20.65 15.92 -5.11
N ARG A 108 -21.25 15.29 -4.12
CA ARG A 108 -21.43 15.92 -2.80
C ARG A 108 -20.07 15.97 -2.09
N ILE A 109 -19.63 17.19 -1.77
CA ILE A 109 -18.41 17.43 -1.01
C ILE A 109 -18.71 18.24 0.23
N ASN A 110 -17.97 18.02 1.31
CA ASN A 110 -18.06 18.84 2.52
C ASN A 110 -16.93 19.88 2.46
N MET A 111 -17.30 21.14 2.44
CA MET A 111 -16.37 22.28 2.41
C MET A 111 -16.16 22.91 3.80
N GLY A 112 -16.90 22.46 4.80
CA GLY A 112 -16.81 22.97 6.17
C GLY A 112 -15.65 22.36 6.92
N ASP A 113 -15.03 23.16 7.77
CA ASP A 113 -13.99 22.73 8.69
C ASP A 113 -14.63 22.37 10.04
N GLY A 114 -14.35 21.17 10.56
CA GLY A 114 -14.83 20.69 11.86
C GLY A 114 -16.32 20.37 11.94
N GLN A 115 -17.02 20.94 12.93
CA GLN A 115 -18.43 20.63 13.22
C GLN A 115 -19.45 21.35 12.32
N GLU A 116 -19.03 22.35 11.56
CA GLU A 116 -19.90 23.05 10.62
C GLU A 116 -19.79 22.45 9.23
N ALA A 117 -20.59 21.41 8.97
CA ALA A 117 -20.66 20.79 7.67
C ALA A 117 -21.33 21.71 6.64
N ALA A 118 -20.53 22.34 5.79
CA ALA A 118 -21.02 23.10 4.63
C ALA A 118 -20.97 22.19 3.40
N TRP A 119 -22.06 21.48 3.12
CA TRP A 119 -22.16 20.59 1.95
C TRP A 119 -22.37 21.38 0.68
N GLY A 120 -21.58 21.05 -0.33
CA GLY A 120 -21.73 21.56 -1.67
C GLY A 120 -21.85 20.45 -2.70
N LEU A 121 -22.37 20.80 -3.88
CA LEU A 121 -22.39 19.95 -5.06
C LEU A 121 -21.34 20.45 -6.06
N PHE A 122 -20.38 19.60 -6.37
CA PHE A 122 -19.33 19.89 -7.34
C PHE A 122 -19.61 19.15 -8.64
N THR A 123 -19.54 19.89 -9.76
CA THR A 123 -19.55 19.34 -11.11
C THR A 123 -18.38 19.91 -11.86
N GLY A 124 -17.50 19.07 -12.39
CA GLY A 124 -16.30 19.50 -13.11
C GLY A 124 -15.18 18.47 -13.08
N ASN A 125 -14.02 18.90 -13.54
CA ASN A 125 -12.82 18.08 -13.52
C ASN A 125 -12.09 18.23 -12.19
N ASN A 126 -11.56 17.11 -11.69
CA ASN A 126 -10.66 17.10 -10.55
C ASN A 126 -9.45 16.22 -10.83
N SER A 127 -8.35 16.58 -10.23
CA SER A 127 -7.12 15.79 -10.22
C SER A 127 -6.79 15.40 -8.80
N THR A 128 -6.43 14.15 -8.59
CA THR A 128 -6.04 13.64 -7.28
C THR A 128 -4.70 12.93 -7.39
N GLU A 129 -3.77 13.31 -6.54
CA GLU A 129 -2.46 12.71 -6.44
C GLU A 129 -2.25 12.11 -5.07
N PHE A 130 -1.88 10.81 -5.04
CA PHE A 130 -1.50 10.08 -3.83
C PHE A 130 -0.03 9.70 -3.92
N ILE A 131 0.71 9.91 -2.81
CA ILE A 131 2.08 9.41 -2.63
C ILE A 131 2.25 8.99 -1.18
N ASN A 132 2.29 7.69 -0.94
CA ASN A 132 2.35 7.12 0.40
C ASN A 132 3.50 6.11 0.51
N TYR A 133 4.23 6.13 1.63
CA TYR A 133 5.28 5.18 1.97
C TYR A 133 4.86 4.35 3.16
N TYR A 134 4.94 3.03 3.02
CA TYR A 134 4.54 2.07 4.03
C TYR A 134 5.67 1.18 4.46
N LEU A 135 5.68 0.84 5.73
CA LEU A 135 6.41 -0.28 6.30
C LEU A 135 5.41 -1.41 6.52
N THR A 136 5.59 -2.54 5.85
CA THR A 136 4.62 -3.64 5.79
C THR A 136 5.19 -4.91 6.39
N LEU A 137 4.38 -5.57 7.23
CA LEU A 137 4.62 -6.88 7.81
C LEU A 137 3.61 -7.87 7.22
N PRO A 138 4.01 -8.78 6.32
CA PRO A 138 3.15 -9.85 5.82
C PRO A 138 3.11 -11.02 6.81
N MET A 139 1.98 -11.74 6.82
CA MET A 139 1.75 -12.97 7.57
C MET A 139 1.02 -13.94 6.63
N LEU A 140 1.77 -14.82 5.99
CA LEU A 140 1.28 -15.62 4.88
C LEU A 140 1.47 -17.12 5.16
N VAL A 141 0.55 -17.90 4.63
CA VAL A 141 0.73 -19.33 4.44
C VAL A 141 1.21 -19.53 3.00
N ALA A 142 2.27 -20.27 2.83
CA ALA A 142 2.86 -20.54 1.52
C ALA A 142 2.89 -22.03 1.24
N TYR A 143 2.73 -22.38 -0.04
CA TYR A 143 2.91 -23.73 -0.55
C TYR A 143 4.02 -23.73 -1.59
N HIS A 144 5.07 -24.52 -1.34
CA HIS A 144 6.18 -24.75 -2.27
C HIS A 144 5.98 -26.06 -3.01
N THR A 145 6.15 -26.04 -4.30
CA THR A 145 6.09 -27.27 -5.10
C THR A 145 7.31 -28.16 -4.81
N ASN A 146 7.18 -29.47 -5.07
CA ASN A 146 8.27 -30.44 -4.85
C ASN A 146 9.58 -30.08 -5.59
N SER A 147 9.50 -29.33 -6.68
CA SER A 147 10.67 -28.82 -7.39
C SER A 147 11.28 -27.56 -6.80
N ASP A 148 10.62 -27.00 -5.78
CA ASP A 148 10.96 -25.75 -5.11
C ASP A 148 11.11 -24.53 -6.04
N LYS A 149 10.57 -24.67 -7.26
CA LYS A 149 10.60 -23.61 -8.27
C LYS A 149 9.39 -22.68 -8.18
N PHE A 150 8.25 -23.19 -7.76
CA PHE A 150 7.01 -22.42 -7.71
C PHE A 150 6.48 -22.36 -6.29
N ARG A 151 6.15 -21.14 -5.84
CA ARG A 151 5.60 -20.85 -4.52
C ARG A 151 4.31 -20.08 -4.68
N MET A 152 3.29 -20.47 -3.94
CA MET A 152 2.01 -19.78 -3.82
C MET A 152 1.87 -19.28 -2.39
N GLN A 153 1.42 -18.05 -2.21
CA GLN A 153 1.32 -17.43 -0.90
C GLN A 153 -0.06 -16.78 -0.76
N VAL A 154 -0.68 -16.94 0.40
CA VAL A 154 -1.93 -16.26 0.73
C VAL A 154 -1.96 -15.94 2.22
N GLY A 155 -2.53 -14.81 2.57
CA GLY A 155 -2.68 -14.41 3.98
C GLY A 155 -2.98 -12.94 4.13
N PHE A 156 -2.53 -12.39 5.25
CA PHE A 156 -2.80 -11.01 5.64
C PHE A 156 -1.52 -10.19 5.62
N TYR A 157 -1.68 -8.87 5.58
CA TYR A 157 -0.61 -7.93 5.82
C TYR A 157 -1.07 -6.82 6.74
N LEU A 158 -0.11 -6.28 7.48
CA LEU A 158 -0.26 -5.08 8.30
C LEU A 158 0.78 -4.06 7.83
N SER A 159 0.34 -2.88 7.45
CA SER A 159 1.21 -1.81 7.00
C SER A 159 1.09 -0.58 7.90
N TYR A 160 2.21 0.03 8.22
CA TYR A 160 2.27 1.31 8.92
C TYR A 160 2.67 2.41 7.94
N LEU A 161 1.86 3.47 7.90
CA LEU A 161 2.09 4.63 7.04
C LEU A 161 3.17 5.53 7.64
N MET A 162 4.31 5.58 6.97
CA MET A 162 5.49 6.35 7.39
C MET A 162 5.42 7.80 6.89
N GLN A 163 5.01 7.96 5.63
CA GLN A 163 4.90 9.27 4.97
C GLN A 163 3.70 9.24 4.03
N GLN A 164 2.96 10.34 4.01
CA GLN A 164 1.76 10.48 3.19
C GLN A 164 1.77 11.80 2.42
N SER A 165 1.11 11.80 1.27
CA SER A 165 0.74 13.00 0.53
C SER A 165 -0.55 12.72 -0.23
N LEU A 166 -1.54 13.59 -0.05
CA LEU A 166 -2.80 13.60 -0.81
C LEU A 166 -3.10 15.02 -1.23
N LYS A 167 -3.03 15.26 -2.52
CA LYS A 167 -3.39 16.55 -3.11
C LYS A 167 -4.58 16.37 -4.02
N VAL A 168 -5.57 17.23 -3.84
CA VAL A 168 -6.76 17.28 -4.69
C VAL A 168 -6.85 18.68 -5.27
N THR A 169 -6.89 18.75 -6.60
CA THR A 169 -7.01 20.01 -7.35
C THR A 169 -8.34 20.00 -8.08
N LEU A 170 -9.17 21.00 -7.86
CA LEU A 170 -10.38 21.24 -8.63
C LEU A 170 -10.07 22.20 -9.77
N ASP A 171 -10.49 21.83 -10.98
CA ASP A 171 -10.27 22.62 -12.17
C ASP A 171 -11.33 23.72 -12.30
N GLY A 172 -10.94 24.90 -12.73
CA GLY A 172 -11.76 26.10 -12.85
C GLY A 172 -12.81 26.10 -13.98
N ASP A 173 -13.04 24.97 -14.64
CA ASP A 173 -14.13 24.79 -15.61
C ASP A 173 -15.41 24.19 -14.98
N GLY A 174 -15.41 23.99 -13.66
CA GLY A 174 -16.50 23.36 -12.94
C GLY A 174 -17.47 24.33 -12.29
N THR A 175 -18.47 23.76 -11.62
CA THR A 175 -19.43 24.49 -10.80
C THR A 175 -19.40 23.97 -9.36
N LEU A 176 -19.61 24.88 -8.42
CA LEU A 176 -19.78 24.56 -7.01
C LEU A 176 -21.11 25.16 -6.54
N ASN A 177 -22.05 24.31 -6.09
CA ASN A 177 -23.42 24.70 -5.76
C ASN A 177 -24.16 25.39 -6.92
N GLY A 178 -23.82 25.03 -8.18
CA GLY A 178 -24.40 25.65 -9.37
C GLY A 178 -23.76 26.98 -9.80
N GLU A 179 -22.86 27.53 -9.00
CA GLU A 179 -22.07 28.72 -9.36
C GLU A 179 -20.78 28.28 -10.05
N ALA A 180 -20.47 28.95 -11.17
CA ALA A 180 -19.24 28.66 -11.92
C ALA A 180 -18.00 29.01 -11.09
N ILE A 181 -17.07 28.08 -11.00
CA ILE A 181 -15.71 28.35 -10.51
C ILE A 181 -15.05 29.25 -11.55
N ALA A 182 -14.43 30.34 -11.12
CA ALA A 182 -13.82 31.30 -12.06
C ALA A 182 -12.83 30.60 -13.00
N PRO A 183 -12.93 30.79 -14.32
CA PRO A 183 -12.03 30.17 -15.28
C PRO A 183 -10.56 30.44 -14.94
N GLY A 184 -9.75 29.36 -14.93
CA GLY A 184 -8.33 29.44 -14.57
C GLY A 184 -8.08 29.53 -13.05
N HIS A 185 -9.10 29.46 -12.21
CA HIS A 185 -8.94 29.37 -10.76
C HIS A 185 -8.83 27.89 -10.37
N LEU A 186 -7.65 27.47 -9.93
CA LEU A 186 -7.42 26.15 -9.37
C LEU A 186 -7.59 26.23 -7.84
N VAL A 187 -8.33 25.29 -7.29
CA VAL A 187 -8.47 25.15 -5.84
C VAL A 187 -7.70 23.90 -5.41
N ASP A 188 -6.62 24.09 -4.68
CA ASP A 188 -5.76 23.03 -4.21
C ASP A 188 -6.05 22.73 -2.73
N TYR A 189 -6.30 21.45 -2.44
CA TYR A 189 -6.47 20.95 -1.09
C TYR A 189 -5.34 19.96 -0.76
N ASP A 190 -4.62 20.22 0.32
CA ASP A 190 -3.70 19.24 0.92
C ASP A 190 -4.44 18.48 2.03
N LEU A 191 -4.73 17.23 1.77
CA LEU A 191 -5.51 16.36 2.65
C LEU A 191 -4.62 15.27 3.27
N SER A 192 -3.32 15.49 3.30
CA SER A 192 -2.33 14.49 3.74
C SER A 192 -2.51 14.05 5.20
N ASP A 193 -3.03 14.91 6.07
CA ASP A 193 -3.18 14.61 7.50
C ASP A 193 -4.34 13.66 7.83
N HIS A 194 -5.20 13.39 6.85
CA HIS A 194 -6.40 12.56 7.04
C HIS A 194 -6.20 11.07 6.75
N PHE A 195 -4.98 10.62 6.54
CA PHE A 195 -4.70 9.21 6.33
C PHE A 195 -4.71 8.39 7.62
N ASN A 196 -5.31 7.20 7.56
CA ASN A 196 -5.12 6.18 8.56
C ASN A 196 -3.66 5.74 8.61
N LYS A 197 -3.09 5.65 9.81
CA LYS A 197 -1.69 5.22 10.00
C LYS A 197 -1.52 3.72 9.82
N LEU A 198 -2.58 2.95 9.93
CA LEU A 198 -2.57 1.50 9.73
C LEU A 198 -3.39 1.15 8.48
N ASP A 199 -2.83 0.27 7.66
CA ASP A 199 -3.47 -0.33 6.49
C ASP A 199 -3.37 -1.86 6.65
N MET A 200 -4.51 -2.53 6.65
CA MET A 200 -4.61 -3.99 6.78
C MET A 200 -5.37 -4.55 5.60
N GLY A 201 -4.95 -5.72 5.16
CA GLY A 201 -5.61 -6.35 4.03
C GLY A 201 -5.19 -7.80 3.80
N VAL A 202 -5.65 -8.32 2.69
CA VAL A 202 -5.30 -9.66 2.20
C VAL A 202 -4.27 -9.56 1.10
N ARG A 203 -3.44 -10.60 1.01
CA ARG A 203 -2.42 -10.76 -0.02
C ARG A 203 -2.53 -12.14 -0.64
N ILE A 204 -2.41 -12.19 -1.96
CA ILE A 204 -2.14 -13.41 -2.73
C ILE A 204 -0.84 -13.17 -3.49
N GLY A 205 0.05 -14.14 -3.50
CA GLY A 205 1.37 -14.01 -4.14
C GLY A 205 1.80 -15.31 -4.84
N PHE A 206 2.66 -15.12 -5.84
CA PHE A 206 3.28 -16.18 -6.62
C PHE A 206 4.74 -15.83 -6.84
N ASP A 207 5.63 -16.81 -6.59
CA ASP A 207 7.05 -16.70 -6.94
C ASP A 207 7.40 -17.87 -7.88
N TYR A 208 8.22 -17.58 -8.89
CA TYR A 208 8.77 -18.60 -9.78
C TYR A 208 10.29 -18.46 -9.86
N PHE A 209 11.02 -19.43 -9.35
CA PHE A 209 12.47 -19.49 -9.36
C PHE A 209 12.96 -20.25 -10.60
N PHE A 210 13.43 -19.52 -11.60
CA PHE A 210 14.03 -20.09 -12.81
C PHE A 210 15.48 -20.53 -12.60
N HIS A 211 16.13 -20.04 -11.55
CA HIS A 211 17.43 -20.47 -11.06
C HIS A 211 17.34 -20.74 -9.55
N GLN A 212 18.30 -21.48 -8.97
CA GLN A 212 18.30 -21.84 -7.55
C GLN A 212 18.07 -20.66 -6.60
N ARG A 213 18.60 -19.49 -6.95
CA ARG A 213 18.52 -18.27 -6.13
C ARG A 213 17.72 -17.14 -6.76
N LEU A 214 17.46 -17.20 -8.08
CA LEU A 214 16.86 -16.07 -8.80
C LEU A 214 15.50 -16.45 -9.37
N GLY A 215 14.52 -15.60 -9.12
CA GLY A 215 13.14 -15.79 -9.56
C GLY A 215 12.44 -14.49 -9.88
N VAL A 216 11.21 -14.63 -10.34
CA VAL A 216 10.25 -13.54 -10.51
C VAL A 216 9.12 -13.70 -9.51
N THR A 217 8.50 -12.59 -9.14
CA THR A 217 7.44 -12.55 -8.15
C THR A 217 6.29 -11.67 -8.62
N ALA A 218 5.08 -12.08 -8.33
CA ALA A 218 3.87 -11.30 -8.51
C ALA A 218 3.00 -11.41 -7.26
N GLN A 219 2.44 -10.30 -6.79
CA GLN A 219 1.57 -10.25 -5.61
C GLN A 219 0.40 -9.31 -5.88
N LEU A 220 -0.75 -9.61 -5.31
CA LEU A 220 -1.91 -8.74 -5.26
C LEU A 220 -2.26 -8.46 -3.81
N ASN A 221 -2.32 -7.18 -3.45
CA ASN A 221 -2.70 -6.69 -2.13
C ASN A 221 -4.03 -5.96 -2.24
N MET A 222 -4.95 -6.26 -1.34
CA MET A 222 -6.24 -5.60 -1.24
C MET A 222 -6.51 -5.26 0.21
N SER A 223 -6.61 -3.96 0.50
CA SER A 223 -6.97 -3.45 1.82
C SER A 223 -8.46 -3.67 2.10
N PHE A 224 -8.79 -3.96 3.35
CA PHE A 224 -10.16 -3.92 3.85
C PHE A 224 -10.39 -2.77 4.86
N GLU A 225 -9.33 -2.04 5.23
CA GLU A 225 -9.44 -0.80 5.97
C GLU A 225 -9.39 0.40 5.01
N PRO A 226 -10.25 1.42 5.22
CA PRO A 226 -10.18 2.65 4.44
C PRO A 226 -8.83 3.35 4.61
N ALA A 227 -8.30 3.89 3.52
CA ALA A 227 -7.03 4.63 3.54
C ALA A 227 -7.14 5.97 4.29
N LEU A 228 -8.33 6.58 4.28
CA LEU A 228 -8.61 7.84 4.98
C LEU A 228 -9.36 7.58 6.28
N ASP A 229 -9.11 8.42 7.28
CA ASP A 229 -9.78 8.40 8.58
C ASP A 229 -11.30 8.55 8.41
N ARG A 230 -12.07 7.86 9.24
CA ARG A 230 -13.55 7.94 9.25
C ARG A 230 -14.09 9.32 9.65
N SER A 231 -13.29 10.12 10.33
CA SER A 231 -13.62 11.52 10.64
C SER A 231 -13.51 12.43 9.41
N PHE A 232 -12.84 11.96 8.35
CA PHE A 232 -12.72 12.70 7.11
C PHE A 232 -14.04 12.68 6.34
N THR A 233 -14.72 13.82 6.31
CA THR A 233 -16.08 13.96 5.75
C THR A 233 -16.12 14.67 4.40
N MET A 234 -14.98 15.15 3.87
CA MET A 234 -14.95 15.86 2.60
C MET A 234 -15.42 14.98 1.42
N MET A 235 -15.08 13.68 1.43
CA MET A 235 -15.55 12.71 0.46
C MET A 235 -16.54 11.73 1.10
N PRO A 236 -17.74 11.51 0.49
CA PRO A 236 -18.77 10.66 1.08
C PRO A 236 -18.56 9.15 0.86
N PHE A 237 -17.35 8.72 0.53
CA PHE A 237 -17.04 7.32 0.24
C PHE A 237 -15.65 6.94 0.75
N PRO A 238 -15.48 5.71 1.24
CA PRO A 238 -14.18 5.21 1.66
C PRO A 238 -13.28 4.88 0.46
N LEU A 239 -11.97 5.07 0.62
CA LEU A 239 -10.95 4.71 -0.35
C LEU A 239 -10.16 3.50 0.16
N TYR A 240 -9.88 2.54 -0.72
CA TYR A 240 -9.15 1.32 -0.41
C TYR A 240 -7.89 1.18 -1.27
N ASN A 241 -6.82 0.65 -0.68
CA ASN A 241 -5.59 0.35 -1.40
C ASN A 241 -5.72 -0.99 -2.13
N ILE A 242 -5.59 -0.96 -3.47
CA ILE A 242 -5.54 -2.16 -4.32
C ILE A 242 -4.30 -2.05 -5.18
N TYR A 243 -3.28 -2.86 -4.89
CA TYR A 243 -1.99 -2.79 -5.57
C TYR A 243 -1.48 -4.18 -5.94
N ALA A 244 -1.07 -4.32 -7.19
CA ALA A 244 -0.27 -5.44 -7.66
C ALA A 244 1.21 -5.09 -7.56
N PHE A 245 2.02 -6.02 -7.08
CA PHE A 245 3.47 -5.95 -7.08
C PHE A 245 4.02 -6.94 -8.09
N ALA A 246 4.98 -6.51 -8.89
CA ALA A 246 5.75 -7.39 -9.78
C ALA A 246 7.24 -7.04 -9.68
N GLY A 247 8.10 -8.07 -9.67
CA GLY A 247 9.52 -7.84 -9.49
C GLY A 247 10.34 -9.12 -9.55
N PHE A 248 11.57 -8.99 -9.07
CA PHE A 248 12.51 -10.10 -8.95
C PHE A 248 12.61 -10.54 -7.48
N ALA A 249 12.84 -11.84 -7.30
CA ALA A 249 13.11 -12.46 -6.01
C ALA A 249 14.51 -13.06 -6.01
N TYR A 250 15.23 -12.86 -4.90
CA TYR A 250 16.53 -13.49 -4.69
C TYR A 250 16.52 -14.22 -3.35
N ARG A 251 16.90 -15.51 -3.38
CA ARG A 251 17.06 -16.39 -2.23
C ARG A 251 18.52 -16.35 -1.76
N ILE A 252 18.75 -16.12 -0.49
CA ILE A 252 20.09 -16.01 0.12
C ILE A 252 20.58 -17.36 0.60
#